data_030cedd18040980e62ccf5a11f9b8eaf
#
_entry.id   030cedd18040980e62ccf5a11f9b8eaf
#
_cell.length_a   1.000
_cell.length_b   1.000
_cell.length_c   1.000
_cell.angle_alpha   90.00
_cell.angle_beta   90.00
_cell.angle_gamma   90.00
#
_symmetry.space_group_name_H-M   'P 1'
#
loop_
_entity.id
_entity.type
_entity.pdbx_description
1 polymer ?
#
loop_
_entity_poly.entity_id
_entity_poly.type
_entity_poly.pdbx_seq_one_letter_code
_entity_poly.pdbx_strand_id
1 'polypeptide(L)'
;MNFINNNRFGISSNLGNVKQVAKDIIIANWTLSGAEYTTEVTHNLGTDNLLVSIYKDNIYSSMNNIEIINANTIQIFNDTAINCKVVLIAKE
;
A
#
# COMPACT_ATOMS: atom_id res chain seq x y z
N MET A 1 -30.31 -3.52 16.14
CA MET A 1 -30.01 -4.25 15.60
C MET A 1 -29.82 -4.69 15.05
N ASN A 2 -29.62 -4.11 15.53
CA ASN A 2 -29.26 -4.82 14.98
C ASN A 2 -29.10 -5.28 14.60
N PHE A 3 -28.65 -4.93 15.08
CA PHE A 3 -28.32 -5.72 14.58
C PHE A 3 -28.21 -6.05 14.03
N ILE A 4 -28.04 -5.68 14.53
CA ILE A 4 -27.75 -6.31 13.90
C ILE A 4 -27.55 -6.37 13.34
N ASN A 5 -27.30 -5.87 13.65
CA ASN A 5 -26.99 -6.28 12.98
C ASN A 5 -26.65 -6.40 12.51
N ASN A 6 -26.26 -6.09 12.84
CA ASN A 6 -25.84 -6.53 12.30
C ASN A 6 -25.54 -6.83 11.81
N ASN A 7 -25.21 -6.64 12.01
CA ASN A 7 -24.85 -7.23 11.49
C ASN A 7 -24.74 -7.59 10.99
N ARG A 8 -24.45 -7.51 11.21
CA ARG A 8 -24.24 -8.10 10.71
C ARG A 8 -23.98 -8.63 10.35
N PHE A 9 -23.77 -8.45 10.51
CA PHE A 9 -23.30 -9.14 10.18
C PHE A 9 -22.69 -9.55 10.10
N GLY A 10 -23.08 -9.34 10.68
CA GLY A 10 -22.06 -9.69 11.21
C GLY A 10 -20.83 -10.15 10.73
N ILE A 11 -20.45 -10.69 10.25
CA ILE A 11 -19.35 -10.86 9.73
C ILE A 11 -18.51 -9.82 9.52
N SER A 12 -18.91 -8.80 9.42
CA SER A 12 -18.22 -7.63 9.08
C SER A 12 -17.32 -7.12 10.19
N SER A 13 -17.45 -7.59 11.38
CA SER A 13 -16.63 -7.10 12.47
C SER A 13 -15.14 -7.34 12.23
N ASN A 14 -14.78 -8.44 11.58
CA ASN A 14 -13.36 -8.68 11.29
C ASN A 14 -12.82 -7.71 10.27
N LEU A 15 -13.65 -7.26 9.35
CA LEU A 15 -13.22 -6.30 8.36
C LEU A 15 -12.99 -4.92 8.97
N GLY A 16 -13.65 -4.63 10.08
CA GLY A 16 -13.47 -3.36 10.76
C GLY A 16 -12.08 -3.16 11.33
N ASN A 17 -11.31 -4.24 11.48
CA ASN A 17 -9.96 -4.16 12.00
C ASN A 17 -8.89 -4.03 10.92
N VAL A 18 -9.30 -4.01 9.67
CA VAL A 18 -8.38 -3.88 8.55
C VAL A 18 -8.23 -2.42 8.19
N LYS A 19 -6.99 -1.95 8.15
CA LYS A 19 -6.69 -0.57 7.74
C LYS A 19 -6.10 -0.61 6.35
N GLN A 20 -6.52 0.34 5.53
CA GLN A 20 -6.10 0.39 4.15
C GLN A 20 -5.82 1.81 3.72
N VAL A 21 -4.77 1.98 2.93
CA VAL A 21 -4.38 3.27 2.36
C VAL A 21 -4.07 3.05 0.89
N ALA A 22 -4.53 3.98 0.05
CA ALA A 22 -4.17 3.99 -1.36
C ALA A 22 -3.45 5.31 -1.65
N LYS A 23 -2.33 5.23 -2.34
CA LYS A 23 -1.53 6.40 -2.69
C LYS A 23 -1.28 6.41 -4.19
N ASP A 24 -1.47 7.57 -4.80
CA ASP A 24 -1.10 7.77 -6.20
C ASP A 24 0.34 8.29 -6.24
N ILE A 25 1.15 7.68 -7.09
CA ILE A 25 2.54 8.06 -7.27
C ILE A 25 2.69 8.54 -8.71
N ILE A 26 3.27 9.71 -8.88
CA ILE A 26 3.51 10.25 -10.22
C ILE A 26 5.00 10.21 -10.54
N ILE A 27 5.32 10.38 -11.81
CA ILE A 27 6.71 10.32 -12.29
C ILE A 27 7.63 11.20 -11.46
N ALA A 28 7.17 12.39 -11.08
CA ALA A 28 8.00 13.34 -10.35
C ALA A 28 8.35 12.90 -8.92
N ASN A 29 7.68 11.87 -8.42
CA ASN A 29 7.94 11.38 -7.04
C ASN A 29 9.16 10.46 -6.98
N TRP A 30 9.66 9.99 -8.11
CA TRP A 30 10.77 9.05 -8.14
C TRP A 30 12.11 9.75 -8.17
N THR A 31 13.09 9.14 -7.52
CA THR A 31 14.47 9.63 -7.48
C THR A 31 15.37 8.54 -8.02
N LEU A 32 16.26 8.90 -8.93
CA LEU A 32 17.24 7.95 -9.46
C LEU A 32 18.29 7.68 -8.39
N SER A 33 18.51 6.41 -8.09
CA SER A 33 19.48 5.97 -7.11
C SER A 33 20.25 4.79 -7.70
N GLY A 34 21.46 5.04 -8.16
CA GLY A 34 22.22 4.01 -8.86
C GLY A 34 21.55 3.66 -10.18
N ALA A 35 21.23 2.38 -10.36
CA ALA A 35 20.62 1.88 -11.59
C ALA A 35 19.10 1.82 -11.52
N GLU A 36 18.50 2.24 -10.40
CA GLU A 36 17.07 2.12 -10.19
C GLU A 36 16.48 3.43 -9.71
N TYR A 37 15.18 3.58 -9.93
CA TYR A 37 14.42 4.67 -9.34
C TYR A 37 13.77 4.20 -8.04
N THR A 38 13.69 5.11 -7.07
CA THR A 38 13.08 4.82 -5.78
C THR A 38 12.06 5.89 -5.42
N THR A 39 11.06 5.51 -4.64
CA THR A 39 10.14 6.46 -4.06
C THR A 39 9.71 5.96 -2.68
N GLU A 40 9.56 6.89 -1.75
CA GLU A 40 9.09 6.57 -0.41
C GLU A 40 7.60 6.81 -0.32
N VAL A 41 6.90 5.92 0.35
CA VAL A 41 5.47 6.03 0.59
C VAL A 41 5.22 6.00 2.08
N THR A 42 4.71 7.11 2.60
CA THR A 42 4.34 7.19 4.02
C THR A 42 2.86 6.85 4.13
N HIS A 43 2.57 5.73 4.78
CA HIS A 43 1.19 5.23 4.89
C HIS A 43 0.57 5.48 6.26
N ASN A 44 1.38 5.71 7.28
CA ASN A 44 0.93 6.00 8.65
C ASN A 44 0.02 4.93 9.25
N LEU A 45 0.25 3.67 8.88
CA LEU A 45 -0.56 2.56 9.40
C LEU A 45 -0.03 2.01 10.72
N GLY A 46 1.17 2.43 11.12
CA GLY A 46 1.71 2.07 12.42
C GLY A 46 2.15 0.63 12.55
N THR A 47 2.41 -0.04 11.43
CA THR A 47 2.82 -1.44 11.42
C THR A 47 3.62 -1.75 10.18
N ASP A 48 4.54 -2.70 10.28
CA ASP A 48 5.26 -3.22 9.13
C ASP A 48 4.65 -4.54 8.62
N ASN A 49 3.54 -4.97 9.20
CA ASN A 49 2.85 -6.18 8.77
C ASN A 49 1.84 -5.81 7.69
N LEU A 50 2.32 -5.69 6.45
CA LEU A 50 1.57 -5.09 5.35
C LEU A 50 1.43 -6.03 4.17
N LEU A 51 0.31 -5.89 3.47
CA LEU A 51 0.16 -6.36 2.10
C LEU A 51 0.24 -5.13 1.21
N VAL A 52 1.08 -5.20 0.18
CA VAL A 52 1.29 -4.07 -0.73
C VAL A 52 0.99 -4.51 -2.14
N SER A 53 0.16 -3.74 -2.84
CA SER A 53 -0.16 -3.99 -4.23
C SER A 53 0.14 -2.74 -5.05
N ILE A 54 0.76 -2.92 -6.21
CA ILE A 54 1.12 -1.82 -7.07
C ILE A 54 0.41 -2.01 -8.42
N TYR A 55 -0.28 -0.96 -8.86
CA TYR A 55 -1.02 -0.98 -10.13
C TYR A 55 -0.42 0.06 -11.06
N LYS A 56 0.05 -0.40 -12.22
CA LYS A 56 0.60 0.45 -13.29
C LYS A 56 -0.44 0.48 -14.39
N ASP A 57 -1.03 1.66 -14.61
CA ASP A 57 -2.09 1.82 -15.62
C ASP A 57 -3.24 0.82 -15.43
N ASN A 58 -3.64 0.63 -14.16
CA ASN A 58 -4.70 -0.32 -13.77
C ASN A 58 -4.31 -1.78 -13.95
N ILE A 59 -3.02 -2.07 -14.15
CA ILE A 59 -2.53 -3.44 -14.24
C ILE A 59 -1.73 -3.75 -12.99
N TYR A 60 -2.12 -4.82 -12.31
CA TYR A 60 -1.43 -5.25 -11.11
C TYR A 60 0.01 -5.66 -11.44
N SER A 61 0.96 -5.17 -10.65
CA SER A 61 2.36 -5.51 -10.80
C SER A 61 2.88 -6.14 -9.51
N SER A 62 3.50 -7.30 -9.65
CA SER A 62 4.09 -8.00 -8.51
C SER A 62 5.61 -8.01 -8.55
N MET A 63 6.21 -7.27 -9.47
CA MET A 63 7.64 -7.37 -9.75
C MET A 63 8.50 -6.33 -9.07
N ASN A 64 7.92 -5.46 -8.29
CA ASN A 64 8.68 -4.41 -7.62
C ASN A 64 9.32 -4.92 -6.35
N ASN A 65 10.54 -4.45 -6.08
CA ASN A 65 11.15 -4.63 -4.78
C ASN A 65 10.61 -3.56 -3.84
N ILE A 66 10.33 -3.96 -2.62
CA ILE A 66 9.77 -3.07 -1.62
C ILE A 66 10.56 -3.27 -0.34
N GLU A 67 11.01 -2.16 0.24
CA GLU A 67 11.74 -2.19 1.50
C GLU A 67 10.92 -1.49 2.57
N ILE A 68 10.83 -2.10 3.74
CA ILE A 68 10.17 -1.49 4.89
C ILE A 68 11.17 -0.60 5.58
N ILE A 69 10.89 0.70 5.63
CA ILE A 69 11.78 1.67 6.26
C ILE A 69 11.48 1.74 7.77
N ASN A 70 10.18 1.83 8.10
CA ASN A 70 9.74 1.83 9.48
C ASN A 70 8.25 1.48 9.52
N ALA A 71 7.61 1.60 10.67
CA ALA A 71 6.21 1.21 10.84
C ALA A 71 5.24 2.07 10.04
N ASN A 72 5.69 3.17 9.44
CA ASN A 72 4.82 4.10 8.73
C ASN A 72 5.26 4.37 7.31
N THR A 73 6.39 3.83 6.86
CA THR A 73 6.98 4.19 5.57
C THR A 73 7.58 2.97 4.89
N ILE A 74 7.33 2.85 3.60
CA ILE A 74 7.99 1.86 2.76
C ILE A 74 8.73 2.58 1.64
N GLN A 75 9.66 1.89 0.99
CA GLN A 75 10.36 2.38 -0.19
C GLN A 75 10.14 1.39 -1.31
N ILE A 76 9.81 1.91 -2.48
CA ILE A 76 9.53 1.09 -3.66
C ILE A 76 10.63 1.35 -4.68
N PHE A 77 11.09 0.28 -5.34
CA PHE A 77 12.12 0.34 -6.36
C PHE A 77 11.52 -0.05 -7.71
N ASN A 78 11.93 0.63 -8.76
CA ASN A 78 11.50 0.31 -10.12
C ASN A 78 12.57 0.72 -11.12
N ASP A 79 12.56 0.10 -12.28
CA ASP A 79 13.53 0.41 -13.33
C ASP A 79 13.34 1.80 -13.90
N THR A 80 12.12 2.30 -13.91
CA THR A 80 11.78 3.59 -14.48
C THR A 80 10.87 4.36 -13.55
N ALA A 81 10.85 5.69 -13.74
CA ALA A 81 9.89 6.53 -13.02
C ALA A 81 8.55 6.46 -13.75
N ILE A 82 7.50 6.07 -13.06
CA ILE A 82 6.19 5.83 -13.65
C ILE A 82 5.07 6.39 -12.79
N ASN A 83 3.92 6.57 -13.41
CA ASN A 83 2.68 6.83 -12.66
C ASN A 83 2.12 5.50 -12.21
N CYS A 84 1.80 5.37 -10.94
CA CYS A 84 1.22 4.15 -10.42
C CYS A 84 0.38 4.42 -9.19
N LYS A 85 -0.39 3.41 -8.78
CA LYS A 85 -1.16 3.46 -7.55
C LYS A 85 -0.63 2.37 -6.63
N VAL A 86 -0.45 2.70 -5.37
CA VAL A 86 0.00 1.75 -4.35
C VAL A 86 -1.09 1.60 -3.32
N VAL A 87 -1.51 0.36 -3.09
CA VAL A 87 -2.51 0.04 -2.08
C VAL A 87 -1.82 -0.74 -0.97
N LEU A 88 -1.95 -0.27 0.26
CA LEU A 88 -1.34 -0.88 1.42
C LEU A 88 -2.43 -1.29 2.39
N ILE A 89 -2.37 -2.54 2.84
CA ILE A 89 -3.33 -3.09 3.78
C ILE A 89 -2.56 -3.60 4.99
N ALA A 90 -2.93 -3.09 6.16
CA ALA A 90 -2.32 -3.51 7.41
C ALA A 90 -2.98 -4.80 7.89
N LYS A 91 -2.16 -5.79 8.19
CA LYS A 91 -2.62 -7.05 8.76
C LYS A 91 -2.48 -6.98 10.26
N GLU A 92 -3.56 -7.28 10.96
CA GLU A 92 -3.55 -7.26 12.41
C GLU A 92 -3.20 -8.62 12.99
#